data_ea704bc4d3003578436e6002962b18f2
#
_entry.id   ea704bc4d3003578436e6002962b18f2
#
_cell.length_a   1.000
_cell.length_b   1.000
_cell.length_c   1.000
_cell.angle_alpha   90.00
_cell.angle_beta   90.00
_cell.angle_gamma   90.00
#
_symmetry.space_group_name_H-M   'P 1'
#
loop_
_entity.id
_entity.type
_entity.pdbx_description
1 polymer ?
#
loop_
_entity_poly.entity_id
_entity_poly.type
_entity_poly.pdbx_seq_one_letter_code
_entity_poly.pdbx_strand_id
1 'polypeptide(L)'
;MTVKNIGISCTTRRQHKYPLVESEALTGHERIAGTGYIQAWPQEKLSSVSFSIRPAHSWDVETKTYADELTRDSDVYVFCLHNHIEQESLNILDLSQWKFFVLLTRSIEAGVGMQKTITLNCIKSLGAIETDYDNLRDTIINAIRRETQ
;
A
#
# COMPACT_ATOMS: atom_id res chain seq x y z
N MET A 1 1.30 19.74 -6.05
CA MET A 1 0.62 18.68 -6.77
C MET A 1 -0.03 17.71 -5.83
N THR A 2 -1.20 17.36 -6.11
CA THR A 2 -2.01 16.56 -5.19
C THR A 2 -1.85 15.07 -5.43
N VAL A 3 -1.94 14.28 -4.36
CA VAL A 3 -1.89 12.82 -4.39
C VAL A 3 -3.29 12.24 -4.66
N LYS A 4 -4.06 12.92 -5.49
CA LYS A 4 -5.49 12.60 -5.68
C LYS A 4 -5.78 11.19 -6.15
N ASN A 5 -4.82 10.58 -6.82
CA ASN A 5 -5.00 9.24 -7.38
C ASN A 5 -4.57 8.12 -6.45
N ILE A 6 -4.02 8.48 -5.29
CA ILE A 6 -3.75 7.49 -4.25
C ILE A 6 -4.96 7.48 -3.34
N GLY A 7 -5.88 6.59 -3.61
CA GLY A 7 -7.03 6.40 -2.75
C GLY A 7 -6.64 5.73 -1.45
N ILE A 8 -7.15 6.23 -0.33
CA ILE A 8 -7.07 5.55 0.95
C ILE A 8 -8.25 4.60 1.02
N SER A 9 -8.02 3.35 0.71
CA SER A 9 -9.04 2.32 0.73
C SER A 9 -8.58 1.13 1.56
N CYS A 10 -9.44 0.66 2.42
CA CYS A 10 -9.12 -0.46 3.31
C CYS A 10 -9.10 -1.82 2.62
N THR A 11 -9.54 -1.94 1.39
CA THR A 11 -9.72 -3.23 0.72
C THR A 11 -9.25 -3.25 -0.72
N THR A 12 -8.45 -2.28 -1.10
CA THR A 12 -8.15 -2.16 -2.52
C THR A 12 -7.21 -3.24 -3.02
N ARG A 13 -7.62 -3.88 -4.07
CA ARG A 13 -6.80 -4.74 -4.92
C ARG A 13 -6.37 -4.02 -6.19
N ARG A 14 -6.81 -2.77 -6.32
CA ARG A 14 -6.63 -2.04 -7.56
C ARG A 14 -5.23 -1.46 -7.61
N GLN A 15 -4.59 -1.66 -8.73
CA GLN A 15 -3.37 -0.96 -9.07
C GLN A 15 -3.71 0.40 -9.66
N HIS A 16 -2.96 1.40 -9.26
CA HIS A 16 -3.09 2.73 -9.82
C HIS A 16 -1.79 3.12 -10.49
N LYS A 17 -1.92 3.65 -11.67
CA LYS A 17 -0.79 4.28 -12.33
C LYS A 17 -0.66 5.70 -11.81
N TYR A 18 0.55 6.10 -11.43
CA TYR A 18 0.79 7.46 -11.00
C TYR A 18 0.45 8.46 -12.08
N PRO A 19 -0.16 9.59 -11.68
CA PRO A 19 -0.34 10.67 -12.62
C PRO A 19 1.02 11.17 -13.07
N LEU A 20 1.12 11.45 -14.35
CA LEU A 20 2.29 12.10 -14.90
C LEU A 20 2.37 13.52 -14.35
N VAL A 21 3.50 13.85 -13.78
CA VAL A 21 3.87 15.23 -13.47
C VAL A 21 4.51 15.79 -14.73
N GLU A 22 4.17 17.01 -15.06
CA GLU A 22 4.53 17.64 -16.35
C GLU A 22 6.00 17.50 -16.78
N SER A 23 6.91 17.40 -15.84
CA SER A 23 8.35 17.25 -16.12
C SER A 23 8.92 15.88 -15.75
N GLU A 24 8.13 15.01 -15.16
CA GLU A 24 8.64 13.74 -14.63
C GLU A 24 7.66 12.63 -14.95
N ALA A 25 7.93 11.91 -15.98
CA ALA A 25 7.20 10.70 -16.31
C ALA A 25 7.51 9.61 -15.28
N LEU A 26 6.72 9.53 -14.25
CA LEU A 26 6.74 8.39 -13.36
C LEU A 26 5.87 7.30 -13.96
N THR A 27 6.49 6.24 -14.39
CA THR A 27 5.80 5.07 -14.94
C THR A 27 5.61 3.98 -13.90
N GLY A 28 5.52 4.37 -12.64
CA GLY A 28 5.32 3.43 -11.56
C GLY A 28 3.87 3.06 -11.33
N HIS A 29 3.65 1.90 -10.76
CA HIS A 29 2.36 1.43 -10.27
C HIS A 29 2.44 1.24 -8.76
N GLU A 30 1.45 1.77 -8.05
CA GLU A 30 1.30 1.52 -6.63
C GLU A 30 0.16 0.55 -6.36
N ARG A 31 0.28 -0.17 -5.27
CA ARG A 31 -0.79 -0.97 -4.70
C ARG A 31 -1.03 -0.54 -3.27
N ILE A 32 -2.29 -0.29 -2.94
CA ILE A 32 -2.68 0.23 -1.64
C ILE A 32 -3.37 -0.88 -0.85
N ALA A 33 -2.92 -1.10 0.37
CA ALA A 33 -3.54 -2.00 1.33
C ALA A 33 -3.75 -1.28 2.65
N GLY A 34 -4.93 -1.39 3.23
CA GLY A 34 -5.27 -0.71 4.45
C GLY A 34 -5.78 -1.64 5.54
N THR A 35 -5.52 -1.27 6.77
CA THR A 35 -6.04 -1.94 7.96
C THR A 35 -6.03 -0.99 9.16
N GLY A 36 -6.65 -1.40 10.26
CA GLY A 36 -6.69 -0.64 11.50
C GLY A 36 -6.85 -1.53 12.72
N TYR A 37 -6.59 -0.97 13.88
CA TYR A 37 -6.75 -1.66 15.16
C TYR A 37 -8.21 -1.78 15.58
N ILE A 38 -9.04 -0.82 15.19
CA ILE A 38 -10.45 -0.74 15.58
C ILE A 38 -11.34 -1.17 14.42
N GLN A 39 -12.30 -2.01 14.72
CA GLN A 39 -13.31 -2.50 13.79
C GLN A 39 -14.65 -1.80 14.04
N ALA A 40 -15.55 -1.94 13.09
CA ALA A 40 -16.88 -1.33 13.17
C ALA A 40 -17.81 -1.96 14.22
N TRP A 41 -17.42 -3.12 14.73
CA TRP A 41 -18.17 -3.84 15.77
C TRP A 41 -17.49 -3.74 17.14
N PRO A 42 -18.22 -3.96 18.24
CA PRO A 42 -17.61 -3.98 19.56
C PRO A 42 -16.52 -5.05 19.68
N GLN A 43 -15.38 -4.66 20.23
CA GLN A 43 -14.22 -5.53 20.39
C GLN A 43 -13.83 -5.64 21.85
N GLU A 44 -13.45 -6.85 22.28
CA GLU A 44 -12.85 -7.07 23.60
C GLU A 44 -11.36 -6.70 23.62
N LYS A 45 -10.72 -6.78 22.47
CA LYS A 45 -9.31 -6.43 22.28
C LYS A 45 -9.08 -5.84 20.89
N LEU A 46 -8.00 -5.08 20.74
CA LEU A 46 -7.59 -4.54 19.45
C LEU A 46 -7.28 -5.66 18.45
N SER A 47 -7.64 -5.44 17.19
CA SER A 47 -7.30 -6.37 16.11
C SER A 47 -5.79 -6.42 15.86
N SER A 48 -5.30 -7.58 15.51
CA SER A 48 -3.93 -7.70 14.99
C SER A 48 -3.83 -7.05 13.62
N VAL A 49 -2.73 -6.33 13.41
CA VAL A 49 -2.51 -5.59 12.17
C VAL A 49 -1.82 -6.48 11.14
N SER A 50 -2.52 -6.75 10.05
CA SER A 50 -1.96 -7.43 8.88
C SER A 50 -2.55 -6.83 7.61
N PHE A 51 -1.77 -6.87 6.54
CA PHE A 51 -2.15 -6.32 5.24
C PHE A 51 -2.21 -7.42 4.20
N SER A 52 -3.10 -7.26 3.24
CA SER A 52 -3.18 -8.18 2.10
C SER A 52 -2.13 -7.83 1.05
N ILE A 53 -1.28 -8.78 0.73
CA ILE A 53 -0.29 -8.70 -0.34
C ILE A 53 -0.45 -9.82 -1.34
N ARG A 54 -1.66 -10.33 -1.47
CA ARG A 54 -1.96 -11.49 -2.33
C ARG A 54 -1.54 -11.22 -3.77
N PRO A 55 -0.70 -12.08 -4.36
CA PRO A 55 -0.45 -12.05 -5.79
C PRO A 55 -1.73 -12.32 -6.58
N ALA A 56 -1.79 -11.81 -7.79
CA ALA A 56 -2.93 -11.98 -8.67
C ALA A 56 -2.48 -12.33 -10.09
N HIS A 57 -3.41 -12.83 -10.89
CA HIS A 57 -3.18 -12.99 -12.31
C HIS A 57 -3.23 -11.62 -13.00
N SER A 58 -2.20 -11.29 -13.76
CA SER A 58 -2.19 -10.08 -14.58
C SER A 58 -3.23 -10.17 -15.68
N TRP A 59 -3.89 -9.05 -15.93
CA TRP A 59 -4.78 -8.93 -17.09
C TRP A 59 -4.01 -8.37 -18.29
N ASP A 60 -3.98 -9.12 -19.37
CA ASP A 60 -3.41 -8.68 -20.63
C ASP A 60 -4.49 -8.01 -21.49
N VAL A 61 -4.30 -6.73 -21.77
CA VAL A 61 -5.26 -5.93 -22.54
C VAL A 61 -5.29 -6.35 -24.01
N GLU A 62 -4.16 -6.77 -24.56
CA GLU A 62 -4.06 -7.15 -25.96
C GLU A 62 -4.74 -8.50 -26.24
N THR A 63 -4.46 -9.48 -25.40
CA THR A 63 -5.02 -10.81 -25.53
C THR A 63 -6.40 -10.96 -24.89
N LYS A 64 -6.79 -9.99 -24.04
CA LYS A 64 -8.03 -10.01 -23.25
C LYS A 64 -8.15 -11.27 -22.38
N THR A 65 -7.05 -11.70 -21.83
CA THR A 65 -6.96 -12.87 -20.96
C THR A 65 -6.15 -12.57 -19.70
N TYR A 66 -6.31 -13.41 -18.69
CA TYR A 66 -5.45 -13.39 -17.52
C TYR A 66 -4.22 -14.24 -17.76
N ALA A 67 -3.07 -13.75 -17.28
CA ALA A 67 -1.85 -14.54 -17.27
C ALA A 67 -2.00 -15.77 -16.36
N ASP A 68 -1.33 -16.86 -16.73
CA ASP A 68 -1.38 -18.11 -15.94
C ASP A 68 -0.62 -17.99 -14.62
N GLU A 69 0.38 -17.14 -14.56
CA GLU A 69 1.19 -16.93 -13.36
C GLU A 69 0.60 -15.91 -12.41
N LEU A 70 0.75 -16.19 -11.13
CA LEU A 70 0.43 -15.24 -10.07
C LEU A 70 1.62 -14.29 -9.84
N THR A 71 1.38 -13.00 -9.99
CA THR A 71 2.41 -11.97 -9.85
C THR A 71 1.92 -10.79 -9.01
N ARG A 72 2.86 -9.96 -8.57
CA ARG A 72 2.58 -8.64 -8.01
C ARG A 72 3.07 -7.60 -9.00
N ASP A 73 2.14 -7.08 -9.81
CA ASP A 73 2.47 -6.19 -10.92
C ASP A 73 2.78 -4.75 -10.50
N SER A 74 2.59 -4.42 -9.24
CA SER A 74 2.95 -3.10 -8.71
C SER A 74 4.44 -3.00 -8.44
N ASP A 75 4.97 -1.79 -8.59
CA ASP A 75 6.37 -1.49 -8.26
C ASP A 75 6.55 -1.22 -6.77
N VAL A 76 5.52 -0.67 -6.15
CA VAL A 76 5.54 -0.25 -4.75
C VAL A 76 4.21 -0.56 -4.07
N TYR A 77 4.30 -0.91 -2.80
CA TYR A 77 3.15 -1.05 -1.91
C TYR A 77 3.07 0.13 -0.96
N VAL A 78 1.86 0.64 -0.78
CA VAL A 78 1.54 1.65 0.24
C VAL A 78 0.62 1.00 1.26
N PHE A 79 1.11 0.82 2.46
CA PHE A 79 0.35 0.25 3.57
C PHE A 79 -0.22 1.37 4.41
N CYS A 80 -1.54 1.42 4.50
CA CYS A 80 -2.27 2.46 5.24
C CYS A 80 -2.76 1.86 6.56
N LEU A 81 -2.21 2.35 7.65
CA LEU A 81 -2.59 1.91 9.00
C LEU A 81 -3.41 3.00 9.68
N HIS A 82 -4.66 2.69 10.02
CA HIS A 82 -5.44 3.52 10.90
C HIS A 82 -4.96 3.29 12.34
N ASN A 83 -4.09 4.18 12.81
CA ASN A 83 -3.31 4.00 14.04
C ASN A 83 -4.01 4.47 15.30
N HIS A 84 -5.29 4.83 15.20
CA HIS A 84 -6.09 5.29 16.32
C HIS A 84 -6.65 4.11 17.11
N ILE A 85 -6.58 4.18 18.43
CA ILE A 85 -6.98 3.05 19.31
C ILE A 85 -8.15 3.37 20.24
N GLU A 86 -8.71 4.57 20.18
CA GLU A 86 -9.88 4.98 20.93
C GLU A 86 -11.12 5.00 20.03
N GLN A 87 -12.12 4.20 20.37
CA GLN A 87 -13.30 4.05 19.54
C GLN A 87 -14.16 5.33 19.51
N GLU A 88 -14.25 6.05 20.61
CA GLU A 88 -15.09 7.25 20.70
C GLU A 88 -14.62 8.40 19.84
N SER A 89 -13.31 8.53 19.65
CA SER A 89 -12.69 9.58 18.83
C SER A 89 -12.25 9.10 17.45
N LEU A 90 -12.64 7.87 17.08
CA LEU A 90 -12.28 7.27 15.81
C LEU A 90 -12.90 8.04 14.65
N ASN A 91 -12.08 8.50 13.72
CA ASN A 91 -12.53 9.16 12.50
C ASN A 91 -11.67 8.72 11.31
N ILE A 92 -12.23 7.89 10.45
CA ILE A 92 -11.54 7.37 9.27
C ILE A 92 -11.23 8.45 8.23
N LEU A 93 -11.87 9.60 8.32
CA LEU A 93 -11.62 10.74 7.43
C LEU A 93 -10.55 11.69 7.96
N ASP A 94 -10.11 11.50 9.19
CA ASP A 94 -9.04 12.28 9.79
C ASP A 94 -7.69 11.67 9.44
N LEU A 95 -6.98 12.29 8.51
CA LEU A 95 -5.69 11.79 8.01
C LEU A 95 -4.60 11.79 9.09
N SER A 96 -4.74 12.59 10.15
CA SER A 96 -3.80 12.58 11.28
C SER A 96 -3.83 11.28 12.08
N GLN A 97 -4.92 10.52 11.99
CA GLN A 97 -5.05 9.20 12.62
C GLN A 97 -4.44 8.07 11.79
N TRP A 98 -3.95 8.36 10.58
CA TRP A 98 -3.37 7.39 9.68
C TRP A 98 -1.85 7.47 9.66
N LYS A 99 -1.22 6.31 9.59
CA LYS A 99 0.20 6.15 9.22
C LYS A 99 0.32 5.40 7.92
N PHE A 100 1.33 5.78 7.15
CA PHE A 100 1.58 5.18 5.85
C PHE A 100 2.98 4.58 5.83
N PHE A 101 3.08 3.41 5.22
CA PHE A 101 4.36 2.72 5.05
C PHE A 101 4.56 2.42 3.58
N VAL A 102 5.68 2.82 3.04
CA VAL A 102 6.03 2.62 1.63
C VAL A 102 7.11 1.56 1.55
N LEU A 103 6.88 0.52 0.77
CA LEU A 103 7.79 -0.59 0.60
C LEU A 103 7.80 -1.04 -0.85
N LEU A 104 8.98 -1.25 -1.42
CA LEU A 104 9.12 -1.76 -2.78
C LEU A 104 8.62 -3.20 -2.88
N THR A 105 7.92 -3.50 -3.95
CA THR A 105 7.39 -4.85 -4.21
C THR A 105 8.49 -5.90 -4.24
N ARG A 106 9.66 -5.59 -4.82
CA ARG A 106 10.80 -6.50 -4.82
C ARG A 106 11.30 -6.86 -3.43
N SER A 107 11.21 -5.93 -2.48
CA SER A 107 11.58 -6.20 -1.08
C SER A 107 10.61 -7.17 -0.43
N ILE A 108 9.33 -7.07 -0.76
CA ILE A 108 8.30 -8.02 -0.31
C ILE A 108 8.57 -9.40 -0.88
N GLU A 109 8.83 -9.50 -2.17
CA GLU A 109 9.08 -10.78 -2.85
C GLU A 109 10.34 -11.45 -2.33
N ALA A 110 11.40 -10.69 -2.09
CA ALA A 110 12.64 -11.20 -1.52
C ALA A 110 12.47 -11.67 -0.07
N GLY A 111 11.61 -11.00 0.71
CA GLY A 111 11.42 -11.29 2.13
C GLY A 111 10.40 -12.37 2.43
N VAL A 112 9.26 -12.34 1.76
CA VAL A 112 8.11 -13.21 2.07
C VAL A 112 7.59 -14.02 0.87
N GLY A 113 8.15 -13.81 -0.31
CA GLY A 113 7.76 -14.54 -1.51
C GLY A 113 6.29 -14.41 -1.85
N MET A 114 5.60 -15.53 -2.00
CA MET A 114 4.21 -15.60 -2.45
C MET A 114 3.17 -15.57 -1.34
N GLN A 115 3.54 -15.13 -0.13
CA GLN A 115 2.59 -15.00 0.97
C GLN A 115 1.43 -14.07 0.60
N LYS A 116 0.27 -14.37 1.17
CA LYS A 116 -0.97 -13.61 0.91
C LYS A 116 -1.18 -12.44 1.85
N THR A 117 -0.54 -12.47 2.99
CA THR A 117 -0.64 -11.43 4.03
C THR A 117 0.73 -11.12 4.62
N ILE A 118 0.87 -9.92 5.15
CA ILE A 118 2.10 -9.47 5.80
C ILE A 118 1.74 -8.67 7.06
N THR A 119 2.49 -8.86 8.12
CA THR A 119 2.28 -8.13 9.38
C THR A 119 3.01 -6.80 9.39
N LEU A 120 2.58 -5.90 10.27
CA LEU A 120 3.23 -4.59 10.44
C LEU A 120 4.72 -4.75 10.82
N ASN A 121 5.02 -5.67 11.72
CA ASN A 121 6.42 -5.90 12.13
C ASN A 121 7.27 -6.39 10.96
N CYS A 122 6.70 -7.23 10.11
CA CYS A 122 7.41 -7.73 8.94
C CYS A 122 7.71 -6.62 7.93
N ILE A 123 6.76 -5.75 7.63
CA ILE A 123 7.01 -4.64 6.69
C ILE A 123 8.05 -3.66 7.23
N LYS A 124 8.07 -3.42 8.52
CA LYS A 124 9.11 -2.60 9.16
C LYS A 124 10.48 -3.26 9.05
N SER A 125 10.57 -4.56 9.25
CA SER A 125 11.83 -5.30 9.16
C SER A 125 12.36 -5.36 7.72
N LEU A 126 11.50 -5.29 6.72
CA LEU A 126 11.89 -5.25 5.32
C LEU A 126 12.33 -3.86 4.83
N GLY A 127 12.30 -2.87 5.70
CA GLY A 127 12.77 -1.52 5.37
C GLY A 127 11.69 -0.56 4.90
N ALA A 128 10.43 -0.79 5.25
CA ALA A 128 9.36 0.13 4.91
C ALA A 128 9.60 1.52 5.47
N ILE A 129 9.31 2.54 4.68
CA ILE A 129 9.46 3.93 5.06
C ILE A 129 8.14 4.42 5.65
N GLU A 130 8.16 4.78 6.92
CA GLU A 130 7.00 5.39 7.58
C GLU A 130 6.88 6.86 7.17
N THR A 131 5.68 7.27 6.83
CA THR A 131 5.40 8.64 6.41
C THR A 131 3.97 9.04 6.78
N ASP A 132 3.67 10.32 6.72
CA ASP A 132 2.32 10.86 6.83
C ASP A 132 1.72 11.13 5.45
N TYR A 133 0.46 11.58 5.42
CA TYR A 133 -0.23 11.85 4.17
C TYR A 133 0.45 12.98 3.36
N ASP A 134 0.92 14.02 4.00
CA ASP A 134 1.50 15.18 3.33
C ASP A 134 2.79 14.84 2.61
N ASN A 135 3.58 13.92 3.17
CA ASN A 135 4.84 13.48 2.60
C ASN A 135 4.74 12.18 1.78
N LEU A 136 3.56 11.57 1.74
CA LEU A 136 3.36 10.25 1.12
C LEU A 136 3.78 10.24 -0.35
N ARG A 137 3.35 11.23 -1.11
CA ARG A 137 3.68 11.34 -2.53
C ARG A 137 5.19 11.36 -2.77
N ASP A 138 5.89 12.22 -2.06
CA ASP A 138 7.34 12.36 -2.23
C ASP A 138 8.08 11.10 -1.78
N THR A 139 7.61 10.45 -0.74
CA THR A 139 8.15 9.17 -0.28
C THR A 139 8.01 8.08 -1.34
N ILE A 140 6.86 7.98 -1.99
CA ILE A 140 6.62 7.02 -3.06
C ILE A 140 7.53 7.31 -4.26
N ILE A 141 7.59 8.56 -4.68
CA ILE A 141 8.43 8.98 -5.81
C ILE A 141 9.89 8.64 -5.54
N ASN A 142 10.39 8.98 -4.37
CA ASN A 142 11.77 8.70 -4.00
C ASN A 142 12.07 7.20 -3.93
N ALA A 143 11.13 6.40 -3.45
CA ALA A 143 11.29 4.94 -3.42
C ALA A 143 11.42 4.36 -4.83
N ILE A 144 10.55 4.78 -5.76
CA ILE A 144 10.58 4.33 -7.16
C ILE A 144 11.87 4.77 -7.85
N ARG A 145 12.30 6.01 -7.64
CA ARG A 145 13.55 6.53 -8.24
C ARG A 145 14.78 5.76 -7.78
N ARG A 146 14.83 5.37 -6.51
CA ARG A 146 15.93 4.55 -5.99
C ARG A 146 15.99 3.17 -6.65
N GLU A 147 14.86 2.64 -7.05
CA GLU A 147 14.79 1.36 -7.74
C GLU A 147 15.37 1.43 -9.14
N THR A 148 15.18 2.56 -9.83
CA THR A 148 15.65 2.75 -11.22
C THR A 148 17.12 3.14 -11.33
N GLN A 149 17.79 3.38 -10.23
CA GLN A 149 19.23 3.57 -10.16
C GLN A 149 19.91 2.22 -9.82
#